data_6817490832d9fe677b8f5254f0805510
#
_entry.id   6817490832d9fe677b8f5254f0805510
#
_cell.length_a   1.000
_cell.length_b   1.000
_cell.length_c   1.000
_cell.angle_alpha   90.00
_cell.angle_beta   90.00
_cell.angle_gamma   90.00
#
_symmetry.space_group_name_H-M   'P 1'
#
loop_
_entity.id
_entity.type
_entity.pdbx_description
1 polymer ?
#
loop_
_entity_poly.entity_id
_entity_poly.type
_entity_poly.pdbx_seq_one_letter_code
_entity_poly.pdbx_strand_id
1 'polypeptide(L)'
;MKLQMLSFRGDNILDRRIKEASNYCDNSHIYAATFGVCRIVLAELSPIDLDGHKMLSIIANVEQQITGKPGYNYDTFFKVSFFNLDRDTSQTLYQFKRFDEEFQLYVCNLLLDILIEIDEARGGKNHLAEKRKNTLARLCDCRFQKEVLLKKFSKISPNKKYEAMVYQCLGQGFGDAIKVRIVNRATNEVLISKWMTEIPCTIY
;
A
#
# COMPACT_ATOMS: atom_id res chain seq x y z
N MET A 1 -12.25 -15.47 4.04
CA MET A 1 -12.21 -14.48 2.91
C MET A 1 -10.87 -13.76 3.01
N LYS A 2 -10.22 -13.48 1.89
CA LYS A 2 -8.88 -12.89 1.92
C LYS A 2 -8.92 -11.37 2.03
N LEU A 3 -7.94 -10.79 2.73
CA LEU A 3 -7.72 -9.36 2.79
C LEU A 3 -7.46 -8.80 1.38
N GLN A 4 -8.18 -7.75 1.01
CA GLN A 4 -8.14 -7.16 -0.34
C GLN A 4 -7.60 -5.73 -0.32
N MET A 5 -7.65 -5.06 0.83
CA MET A 5 -7.28 -3.66 0.95
C MET A 5 -6.60 -3.36 2.29
N LEU A 6 -5.47 -2.68 2.21
CA LEU A 6 -4.80 -2.01 3.30
C LEU A 6 -4.83 -0.51 3.03
N SER A 7 -5.11 0.31 4.03
CA SER A 7 -5.07 1.75 3.88
C SER A 7 -4.72 2.44 5.19
N PHE A 8 -3.95 3.51 5.11
CA PHE A 8 -3.85 4.47 6.19
C PHE A 8 -4.94 5.52 6.07
N ARG A 9 -5.45 5.94 7.20
CA ARG A 9 -6.37 7.08 7.30
C ARG A 9 -5.87 7.99 8.39
N GLY A 10 -5.81 9.26 8.09
CA GLY A 10 -5.57 10.28 9.08
C GLY A 10 -6.87 10.78 9.69
N ASP A 11 -6.77 11.55 10.76
CA ASP A 11 -7.90 12.21 11.36
C ASP A 11 -8.20 13.53 10.64
N ASN A 12 -9.45 13.68 10.17
CA ASN A 12 -9.90 14.88 9.45
C ASN A 12 -9.85 16.17 10.30
N ILE A 13 -9.83 16.06 11.62
CA ILE A 13 -9.78 17.22 12.52
C ILE A 13 -8.39 17.85 12.54
N LEU A 14 -7.36 17.02 12.40
CA LEU A 14 -5.96 17.48 12.29
C LEU A 14 -5.69 18.30 11.04
N ASP A 15 -6.35 17.96 9.91
CA ASP A 15 -6.16 18.67 8.65
C ASP A 15 -6.35 20.18 8.74
N ARG A 16 -7.30 20.65 9.54
CA ARG A 16 -7.57 22.09 9.66
C ARG A 16 -6.55 22.83 10.52
N ARG A 17 -6.13 22.25 11.63
CA ARG A 17 -5.19 22.88 12.57
C ARG A 17 -3.74 22.76 12.14
N ILE A 18 -3.39 21.68 11.45
CA ILE A 18 -2.03 21.46 10.94
C ILE A 18 -1.77 22.29 9.68
N LYS A 19 -2.77 22.55 8.84
CA LYS A 19 -2.65 23.50 7.73
C LYS A 19 -2.29 24.91 8.19
N GLU A 20 -2.80 25.30 9.35
CA GLU A 20 -2.49 26.61 9.97
C GLU A 20 -1.10 26.65 10.62
N ALA A 21 -0.59 25.51 11.09
CA ALA A 21 0.71 25.40 11.76
C ALA A 21 1.90 25.14 10.82
N SER A 22 1.69 25.06 9.51
CA SER A 22 2.65 24.94 8.39
C SER A 22 3.83 24.00 8.63
N ASN A 23 3.96 22.98 7.87
CA ASN A 23 5.05 22.05 7.58
C ASN A 23 4.72 20.56 7.74
N TYR A 24 3.50 20.19 8.07
CA TYR A 24 3.07 18.79 8.09
C TYR A 24 2.34 18.45 6.80
N CYS A 25 2.51 17.19 6.35
CA CYS A 25 1.67 16.65 5.29
C CYS A 25 0.23 16.57 5.76
N ASP A 26 -0.72 16.97 4.93
CA ASP A 26 -2.13 16.75 5.24
C ASP A 26 -2.48 15.26 5.09
N ASN A 27 -3.61 14.85 5.65
CA ASN A 27 -4.05 13.45 5.68
C ASN A 27 -4.23 12.83 4.29
N SER A 28 -4.58 13.62 3.30
CA SER A 28 -4.68 13.19 1.92
C SER A 28 -3.32 12.79 1.35
N HIS A 29 -2.26 13.48 1.77
CA HIS A 29 -0.90 13.17 1.39
C HIS A 29 -0.41 11.88 2.04
N ILE A 30 -0.70 11.63 3.32
CA ILE A 30 -0.33 10.37 3.98
C ILE A 30 -1.04 9.19 3.32
N TYR A 31 -2.35 9.32 3.05
CA TYR A 31 -3.08 8.27 2.33
C TYR A 31 -2.44 7.99 0.96
N ALA A 32 -2.19 9.02 0.16
CA ALA A 32 -1.59 8.87 -1.16
C ALA A 32 -0.17 8.29 -1.09
N ALA A 33 0.65 8.78 -0.16
CA ALA A 33 2.03 8.34 0.02
C ALA A 33 2.14 6.89 0.50
N THR A 34 1.24 6.47 1.40
CA THR A 34 1.25 5.10 1.94
C THR A 34 0.54 4.10 1.05
N PHE A 35 -0.34 4.55 0.15
CA PHE A 35 -1.16 3.69 -0.69
C PHE A 35 -0.34 2.71 -1.53
N GLY A 36 0.71 3.19 -2.18
CA GLY A 36 1.62 2.35 -2.97
C GLY A 36 2.29 1.27 -2.13
N VAL A 37 2.78 1.62 -0.94
CA VAL A 37 3.42 0.67 -0.01
C VAL A 37 2.40 -0.35 0.49
N CYS A 38 1.21 0.08 0.87
CA CYS A 38 0.13 -0.83 1.28
C CYS A 38 -0.19 -1.88 0.20
N ARG A 39 -0.29 -1.45 -1.05
CA ARG A 39 -0.59 -2.31 -2.18
C ARG A 39 0.51 -3.33 -2.44
N ILE A 40 1.77 -2.91 -2.40
CA ILE A 40 2.89 -3.80 -2.67
C ILE A 40 3.11 -4.81 -1.54
N VAL A 41 2.97 -4.38 -0.27
CA VAL A 41 3.04 -5.27 0.89
C VAL A 41 1.93 -6.31 0.83
N LEU A 42 0.70 -5.89 0.54
CA LEU A 42 -0.42 -6.81 0.39
C LEU A 42 -0.21 -7.81 -0.75
N ALA A 43 0.29 -7.35 -1.89
CA ALA A 43 0.58 -8.23 -3.05
C ALA A 43 1.70 -9.24 -2.76
N GLU A 44 2.64 -8.89 -1.88
CA GLU A 44 3.76 -9.76 -1.52
C GLU A 44 3.37 -10.81 -0.46
N LEU A 45 2.52 -10.43 0.49
CA LEU A 45 2.07 -11.32 1.57
C LEU A 45 0.84 -12.16 1.24
N SER A 46 0.09 -11.77 0.19
CA SER A 46 -1.17 -12.46 -0.15
C SER A 46 -0.98 -13.96 -0.42
N PRO A 47 -1.89 -14.82 0.05
CA PRO A 47 -3.15 -14.48 0.70
C PRO A 47 -3.04 -14.30 2.22
N ILE A 48 -3.64 -13.24 2.75
CA ILE A 48 -3.81 -13.04 4.20
C ILE A 48 -5.30 -13.23 4.54
N ASP A 49 -5.60 -13.97 5.59
CA ASP A 49 -6.96 -14.10 6.13
C ASP A 49 -7.05 -13.46 7.51
N LEU A 50 -7.87 -12.42 7.61
CA LEU A 50 -8.24 -11.75 8.86
C LEU A 50 -9.69 -12.10 9.24
N ASP A 51 -9.99 -13.40 9.40
CA ASP A 51 -11.31 -13.96 9.74
C ASP A 51 -12.44 -13.45 8.83
N GLY A 52 -12.14 -13.40 7.52
CA GLY A 52 -13.09 -12.99 6.51
C GLY A 52 -13.21 -11.47 6.31
N HIS A 53 -12.41 -10.66 6.99
CA HIS A 53 -12.37 -9.24 6.74
C HIS A 53 -11.65 -8.91 5.43
N LYS A 54 -12.22 -7.99 4.66
CA LYS A 54 -11.69 -7.62 3.35
C LYS A 54 -10.78 -6.40 3.40
N MET A 55 -10.94 -5.56 4.41
CA MET A 55 -10.22 -4.30 4.53
C MET A 55 -9.65 -4.14 5.94
N LEU A 56 -8.42 -3.67 6.01
CA LEU A 56 -7.79 -3.17 7.21
C LEU A 56 -7.48 -1.68 7.00
N SER A 57 -8.07 -0.84 7.84
CA SER A 57 -7.77 0.59 7.90
C SER A 57 -6.89 0.88 9.11
N ILE A 58 -5.73 1.45 8.86
CA ILE A 58 -4.79 1.89 9.90
C ILE A 58 -5.04 3.37 10.15
N ILE A 59 -5.38 3.71 11.38
CA ILE A 59 -5.79 5.06 11.76
C ILE A 59 -4.64 5.73 12.49
N ALA A 60 -4.05 6.76 11.85
CA ALA A 60 -3.06 7.63 12.44
C ALA A 60 -3.76 8.78 13.16
N ASN A 61 -3.73 8.76 14.49
CA ASN A 61 -4.39 9.75 15.32
C ASN A 61 -3.37 10.44 16.22
N VAL A 62 -3.23 11.76 16.09
CA VAL A 62 -2.33 12.57 16.92
C VAL A 62 -3.06 13.19 18.12
N GLU A 63 -4.37 13.40 18.03
CA GLU A 63 -5.20 13.89 19.12
C GLU A 63 -5.89 12.72 19.83
N GLN A 64 -5.55 12.46 21.09
CA GLN A 64 -6.11 11.36 21.90
C GLN A 64 -7.63 11.44 22.15
N GLN A 65 -8.31 12.45 21.64
CA GLN A 65 -9.74 12.67 21.90
C GLN A 65 -10.71 11.83 21.04
N ILE A 66 -10.22 11.11 20.05
CA ILE A 66 -11.09 10.32 19.18
C ILE A 66 -10.95 8.83 19.45
N THR A 67 -11.80 8.39 20.32
CA THR A 67 -12.52 7.11 20.39
C THR A 67 -11.77 5.86 19.96
N GLY A 68 -10.75 5.44 20.66
CA GLY A 68 -10.25 4.08 20.53
C GLY A 68 -8.92 3.89 21.23
N LYS A 69 -8.83 2.82 22.00
CA LYS A 69 -7.53 2.39 22.53
C LYS A 69 -6.62 2.05 21.34
N PRO A 70 -5.29 2.29 21.42
CA PRO A 70 -4.36 1.77 20.43
C PRO A 70 -4.56 0.26 20.22
N GLY A 71 -4.30 -0.20 19.00
CA GLY A 71 -4.39 -1.60 18.67
C GLY A 71 -5.56 -1.96 17.75
N TYR A 72 -5.80 -3.26 17.67
CA TYR A 72 -6.72 -3.85 16.73
C TYR A 72 -8.17 -3.82 17.21
N ASN A 73 -9.05 -3.33 16.33
CA ASN A 73 -10.50 -3.35 16.49
C ASN A 73 -11.15 -3.85 15.20
N TYR A 74 -12.37 -4.36 15.26
CA TYR A 74 -13.08 -4.78 14.06
C TYR A 74 -14.57 -4.43 14.13
N ASP A 75 -15.12 -4.12 12.96
CA ASP A 75 -16.56 -3.95 12.76
C ASP A 75 -17.12 -5.21 12.10
N THR A 76 -17.96 -5.92 12.85
CA THR A 76 -18.57 -7.17 12.39
C THR A 76 -19.58 -6.97 11.27
N PHE A 77 -20.26 -5.82 11.27
CA PHE A 77 -21.31 -5.52 10.29
C PHE A 77 -20.71 -5.23 8.90
N PHE A 78 -19.70 -4.37 8.84
CA PHE A 78 -19.07 -4.01 7.57
C PHE A 78 -17.91 -4.93 7.16
N LYS A 79 -17.51 -5.87 8.02
CA LYS A 79 -16.32 -6.73 7.82
C LYS A 79 -15.05 -5.92 7.53
N VAL A 80 -14.91 -4.82 8.25
CA VAL A 80 -13.76 -3.92 8.21
C VAL A 80 -13.01 -4.04 9.52
N SER A 81 -11.71 -4.16 9.42
CA SER A 81 -10.81 -4.11 10.56
C SER A 81 -10.21 -2.73 10.68
N PHE A 82 -9.98 -2.30 11.92
CA PHE A 82 -9.30 -1.04 12.22
C PHE A 82 -8.10 -1.33 13.13
N PHE A 83 -7.03 -0.62 12.89
CA PHE A 83 -5.87 -0.59 13.77
C PHE A 83 -5.56 0.86 14.11
N ASN A 84 -5.71 1.21 15.40
CA ASN A 84 -5.41 2.56 15.86
C ASN A 84 -3.93 2.63 16.25
N LEU A 85 -3.16 3.47 15.59
CA LEU A 85 -1.79 3.77 15.99
C LEU A 85 -1.80 4.53 17.31
N ASP A 86 -0.76 4.28 18.12
CA ASP A 86 -0.47 5.15 19.25
C ASP A 86 -0.07 6.56 18.79
N ARG A 87 -0.03 7.49 19.72
CA ARG A 87 0.26 8.89 19.46
C ARG A 87 1.65 9.10 18.86
N ASP A 88 2.65 8.43 19.43
CA ASP A 88 4.05 8.66 19.06
C ASP A 88 4.33 8.12 17.66
N THR A 89 3.80 6.95 17.33
CA THR A 89 3.85 6.37 15.98
C THR A 89 3.12 7.25 14.97
N SER A 90 1.94 7.77 15.34
CA SER A 90 1.19 8.70 14.49
C SER A 90 1.98 9.99 14.25
N GLN A 91 2.56 10.59 15.29
CA GLN A 91 3.38 11.79 15.16
C GLN A 91 4.60 11.56 14.28
N THR A 92 5.29 10.43 14.46
CA THR A 92 6.44 10.05 13.63
C THR A 92 6.05 9.97 12.15
N LEU A 93 4.91 9.33 11.84
CA LEU A 93 4.42 9.22 10.46
C LEU A 93 4.18 10.61 9.83
N TYR A 94 3.63 11.57 10.60
CA TYR A 94 3.37 12.93 10.13
C TYR A 94 4.61 13.82 10.04
N GLN A 95 5.73 13.44 10.68
CA GLN A 95 6.98 14.22 10.63
C GLN A 95 7.77 14.01 9.34
N PHE A 96 7.49 12.96 8.57
CA PHE A 96 8.14 12.75 7.28
C PHE A 96 7.77 13.86 6.29
N LYS A 97 8.79 14.58 5.83
CA LYS A 97 8.66 15.66 4.83
C LYS A 97 8.81 15.17 3.40
N ARG A 98 9.34 13.95 3.22
CA ARG A 98 9.56 13.31 1.93
C ARG A 98 9.05 11.89 1.98
N PHE A 99 8.50 11.43 0.85
CA PHE A 99 7.96 10.09 0.70
C PHE A 99 8.92 9.21 -0.14
N ASP A 100 10.20 9.28 0.24
CA ASP A 100 11.29 8.55 -0.37
C ASP A 100 11.42 7.11 0.17
N GLU A 101 12.56 6.47 -0.12
CA GLU A 101 12.82 5.09 0.31
C GLU A 101 12.82 4.95 1.83
N GLU A 102 13.26 5.96 2.57
CA GLU A 102 13.27 5.94 4.04
C GLU A 102 11.83 5.89 4.59
N PHE A 103 10.97 6.76 4.08
CA PHE A 103 9.54 6.74 4.41
C PHE A 103 8.88 5.42 4.03
N GLN A 104 9.16 4.91 2.82
CA GLN A 104 8.60 3.65 2.35
C GLN A 104 9.02 2.48 3.22
N LEU A 105 10.29 2.45 3.63
CA LEU A 105 10.83 1.44 4.55
C LEU A 105 10.17 1.53 5.93
N TYR A 106 10.01 2.74 6.46
CA TYR A 106 9.32 2.97 7.73
C TYR A 106 7.87 2.45 7.67
N VAL A 107 7.11 2.87 6.66
CA VAL A 107 5.70 2.43 6.48
C VAL A 107 5.61 0.91 6.27
N CYS A 108 6.55 0.33 5.53
CA CYS A 108 6.59 -1.12 5.31
C CYS A 108 6.80 -1.89 6.62
N ASN A 109 7.78 -1.47 7.44
CA ASN A 109 8.02 -2.09 8.75
C ASN A 109 6.79 -1.96 9.65
N LEU A 110 6.22 -0.76 9.73
CA LEU A 110 5.00 -0.50 10.52
C LEU A 110 3.84 -1.40 10.09
N LEU A 111 3.61 -1.54 8.77
CA LEU A 111 2.59 -2.45 8.24
C LEU A 111 2.83 -3.90 8.60
N LEU A 112 4.08 -4.36 8.48
CA LEU A 112 4.44 -5.74 8.81
C LEU A 112 4.25 -6.00 10.30
N ASP A 113 4.66 -5.08 11.17
CA ASP A 113 4.51 -5.23 12.62
C ASP A 113 3.04 -5.26 13.03
N ILE A 114 2.19 -4.38 12.47
CA ILE A 114 0.74 -4.39 12.68
C ILE A 114 0.11 -5.70 12.22
N LEU A 115 0.45 -6.16 11.02
CA LEU A 115 -0.11 -7.39 10.47
C LEU A 115 0.31 -8.61 11.28
N ILE A 116 1.55 -8.65 11.78
CA ILE A 116 2.05 -9.71 12.66
C ILE A 116 1.29 -9.68 14.00
N GLU A 117 1.15 -8.52 14.64
CA GLU A 117 0.40 -8.37 15.89
C GLU A 117 -1.03 -8.91 15.73
N ILE A 118 -1.70 -8.55 14.64
CA ILE A 118 -3.06 -9.04 14.37
C ILE A 118 -3.07 -10.56 14.12
N ASP A 119 -2.10 -11.09 13.37
CA ASP A 119 -2.01 -12.53 13.06
C ASP A 119 -1.75 -13.34 14.32
N GLU A 120 -0.82 -12.92 15.17
CA GLU A 120 -0.48 -13.57 16.44
C GLU A 120 -1.65 -13.55 17.41
N ALA A 121 -2.34 -12.42 17.56
CA ALA A 121 -3.53 -12.29 18.37
C ALA A 121 -4.68 -13.23 17.91
N ARG A 122 -4.62 -13.72 16.67
CA ARG A 122 -5.58 -14.65 16.05
C ARG A 122 -5.05 -16.07 15.89
N GLY A 123 -3.95 -16.40 16.55
CA GLY A 123 -3.34 -17.73 16.56
C GLY A 123 -2.35 -18.00 15.44
N GLY A 124 -1.82 -16.96 14.78
CA GLY A 124 -0.66 -17.05 13.86
C GLY A 124 -0.92 -17.82 12.56
N LYS A 125 -2.17 -17.91 12.11
CA LYS A 125 -2.57 -18.76 10.96
C LYS A 125 -1.92 -18.39 9.64
N ASN A 126 -1.50 -17.13 9.48
CA ASN A 126 -0.86 -16.65 8.26
C ASN A 126 0.66 -16.78 8.28
N HIS A 127 1.25 -17.12 9.44
CA HIS A 127 2.70 -17.23 9.64
C HIS A 127 3.46 -15.96 9.23
N LEU A 128 2.92 -14.78 9.56
CA LEU A 128 3.47 -13.51 9.08
C LEU A 128 4.81 -13.19 9.73
N ALA A 129 5.01 -13.54 11.00
CA ALA A 129 6.28 -13.34 11.69
C ALA A 129 7.43 -14.06 10.97
N GLU A 130 7.21 -15.30 10.54
CA GLU A 130 8.20 -16.09 9.80
C GLU A 130 8.51 -15.48 8.42
N LYS A 131 7.50 -14.90 7.77
CA LYS A 131 7.62 -14.30 6.44
C LYS A 131 8.26 -12.92 6.45
N ARG A 132 8.26 -12.22 7.59
CA ARG A 132 8.65 -10.81 7.73
C ARG A 132 9.99 -10.49 7.06
N LYS A 133 11.05 -11.20 7.46
CA LYS A 133 12.42 -10.95 6.97
C LYS A 133 12.53 -11.09 5.46
N ASN A 134 11.97 -12.17 4.91
CA ASN A 134 12.05 -12.44 3.47
C ASN A 134 11.19 -11.45 2.67
N THR A 135 10.03 -11.06 3.19
CA THR A 135 9.16 -10.06 2.57
C THR A 135 9.85 -8.70 2.52
N LEU A 136 10.41 -8.26 3.64
CA LEU A 136 11.12 -6.98 3.70
C LEU A 136 12.32 -6.95 2.75
N ALA A 137 13.14 -8.00 2.72
CA ALA A 137 14.27 -8.11 1.80
C ALA A 137 13.83 -7.97 0.34
N ARG A 138 12.78 -8.71 -0.08
CA ARG A 138 12.27 -8.62 -1.45
C ARG A 138 11.72 -7.22 -1.81
N LEU A 139 11.06 -6.56 -0.85
CA LEU A 139 10.54 -5.21 -1.07
C LEU A 139 11.65 -4.18 -1.21
N CYS A 140 12.72 -4.30 -0.43
CA CYS A 140 13.93 -3.47 -0.55
C CYS A 140 14.64 -3.72 -1.90
N ASP A 141 14.84 -4.99 -2.28
CA ASP A 141 15.49 -5.37 -3.53
C ASP A 141 14.78 -4.80 -4.76
N CYS A 142 13.45 -4.77 -4.74
CA CYS A 142 12.67 -4.16 -5.81
C CYS A 142 12.43 -2.65 -5.62
N ARG A 143 13.07 -2.01 -4.63
CA ARG A 143 12.90 -0.58 -4.28
C ARG A 143 11.44 -0.17 -4.14
N PHE A 144 10.65 -1.01 -3.47
CA PHE A 144 9.21 -0.80 -3.31
C PHE A 144 8.45 -0.58 -4.63
N GLN A 145 8.90 -1.21 -5.72
CA GLN A 145 8.28 -1.13 -7.03
C GLN A 145 7.95 -2.52 -7.55
N LYS A 146 6.74 -2.71 -8.05
CA LYS A 146 6.30 -3.99 -8.61
C LYS A 146 5.40 -3.78 -9.82
N GLU A 147 5.69 -4.47 -10.91
CA GLU A 147 4.82 -4.53 -12.07
C GLU A 147 4.01 -5.83 -12.05
N VAL A 148 2.70 -5.72 -12.07
CA VAL A 148 1.78 -6.86 -12.09
C VAL A 148 1.09 -6.92 -13.43
N LEU A 149 1.31 -8.01 -14.19
CA LEU A 149 0.68 -8.21 -15.49
C LEU A 149 -0.83 -8.40 -15.35
N LEU A 150 -1.60 -7.53 -16.00
CA LEU A 150 -3.06 -7.60 -16.07
C LEU A 150 -3.49 -8.41 -17.31
N LYS A 151 -3.43 -9.74 -17.20
CA LYS A 151 -3.73 -10.67 -18.32
C LYS A 151 -5.08 -10.38 -18.99
N LYS A 152 -6.11 -9.97 -18.22
CA LYS A 152 -7.44 -9.67 -18.74
C LYS A 152 -7.44 -8.55 -19.79
N PHE A 153 -6.52 -7.59 -19.66
CA PHE A 153 -6.40 -6.42 -20.53
C PHE A 153 -5.33 -6.60 -21.62
N SER A 154 -4.47 -7.61 -21.48
CA SER A 154 -3.45 -7.91 -22.47
C SER A 154 -4.10 -8.56 -23.72
N LYS A 155 -3.62 -8.18 -24.90
CA LYS A 155 -4.20 -8.62 -26.20
C LYS A 155 -3.13 -8.95 -27.20
N ILE A 156 -3.37 -10.02 -27.94
CA ILE A 156 -2.54 -10.44 -29.08
C ILE A 156 -3.08 -9.78 -30.35
N SER A 157 -2.20 -9.26 -31.20
CA SER A 157 -2.54 -8.71 -32.49
C SER A 157 -3.20 -9.74 -33.43
N PRO A 158 -4.05 -9.34 -34.38
CA PRO A 158 -4.71 -10.27 -35.30
C PRO A 158 -3.74 -11.17 -36.08
N ASN A 159 -2.57 -10.62 -36.47
CA ASN A 159 -1.52 -11.37 -37.19
C ASN A 159 -0.62 -12.20 -36.24
N LYS A 160 -0.92 -12.23 -34.92
CA LYS A 160 -0.21 -12.94 -33.86
C LYS A 160 1.29 -12.61 -33.72
N LYS A 161 1.78 -11.54 -34.37
CA LYS A 161 3.19 -11.13 -34.29
C LYS A 161 3.51 -10.35 -33.05
N TYR A 162 2.52 -9.59 -32.50
CA TYR A 162 2.70 -8.69 -31.37
C TYR A 162 1.73 -9.01 -30.25
N GLU A 163 2.11 -8.61 -29.06
CA GLU A 163 1.25 -8.66 -27.88
C GLU A 163 1.32 -7.33 -27.15
N ALA A 164 0.15 -6.73 -26.88
CA ALA A 164 0.01 -5.59 -25.99
C ALA A 164 -0.17 -6.13 -24.56
N MET A 165 0.82 -5.94 -23.72
CA MET A 165 0.85 -6.34 -22.32
C MET A 165 0.53 -5.14 -21.44
N VAL A 166 -0.48 -5.28 -20.58
CA VAL A 166 -0.91 -4.21 -19.67
C VAL A 166 -0.45 -4.55 -18.25
N TYR A 167 0.26 -3.63 -17.63
CA TYR A 167 0.79 -3.79 -16.28
C TYR A 167 0.17 -2.76 -15.33
N GLN A 168 -0.19 -3.21 -14.15
CA GLN A 168 -0.40 -2.36 -13.00
C GLN A 168 0.95 -2.20 -12.31
N CYS A 169 1.39 -0.95 -12.14
CA CYS A 169 2.66 -0.62 -11.52
C CYS A 169 2.39 -0.10 -10.12
N LEU A 170 2.83 -0.86 -9.13
CA LEU A 170 2.64 -0.57 -7.70
C LEU A 170 3.90 0.11 -7.15
N GLY A 171 3.72 1.01 -6.19
CA GLY A 171 4.82 1.55 -5.39
C GLY A 171 5.68 2.63 -6.08
N GLN A 172 5.31 3.12 -7.26
CA GLN A 172 6.12 4.10 -8.00
C GLN A 172 5.82 5.56 -7.63
N GLY A 173 5.40 5.82 -6.40
CA GLY A 173 5.12 7.18 -5.91
C GLY A 173 3.82 7.79 -6.41
N PHE A 174 3.08 7.11 -7.30
CA PHE A 174 1.91 7.63 -8.00
C PHE A 174 0.61 6.86 -7.73
N GLY A 175 0.61 5.95 -6.79
CA GLY A 175 -0.54 5.05 -6.62
C GLY A 175 -0.56 3.94 -7.68
N ASP A 176 -1.73 3.65 -8.23
CA ASP A 176 -1.88 2.62 -9.27
C ASP A 176 -1.65 3.22 -10.66
N ALA A 177 -0.44 3.16 -11.15
CA ALA A 177 -0.12 3.55 -12.52
C ALA A 177 -0.28 2.37 -13.48
N ILE A 178 -0.76 2.65 -14.68
CA ILE A 178 -0.91 1.64 -15.75
C ILE A 178 0.17 1.88 -16.81
N LYS A 179 0.87 0.80 -17.14
CA LYS A 179 1.90 0.79 -18.19
C LYS A 179 1.54 -0.23 -19.26
N VAL A 180 1.70 0.16 -20.51
CA VAL A 180 1.50 -0.74 -21.65
C VAL A 180 2.83 -0.98 -22.35
N ARG A 181 3.12 -2.26 -22.61
CA ARG A 181 4.24 -2.67 -23.46
C ARG A 181 3.69 -3.39 -24.69
N ILE A 182 4.26 -3.08 -25.86
CA ILE A 182 4.04 -3.86 -27.08
C ILE A 182 5.31 -4.68 -27.31
N VAL A 183 5.12 -6.00 -27.34
CA VAL A 183 6.22 -6.97 -27.42
C VAL A 183 6.11 -7.75 -28.71
N ASN A 184 7.24 -7.98 -29.39
CA ASN A 184 7.34 -8.93 -30.48
C ASN A 184 7.33 -10.35 -29.90
N ARG A 185 6.34 -11.14 -30.23
CA ARG A 185 6.13 -12.49 -29.65
C ARG A 185 7.20 -13.51 -30.05
N ALA A 186 7.86 -13.31 -31.19
CA ALA A 186 8.91 -14.22 -31.65
C ALA A 186 10.24 -13.98 -30.94
N THR A 187 10.56 -12.71 -30.64
CA THR A 187 11.85 -12.30 -30.06
C THR A 187 11.77 -11.90 -28.60
N ASN A 188 10.56 -11.71 -28.06
CA ASN A 188 10.28 -11.10 -26.76
C ASN A 188 10.83 -9.66 -26.61
N GLU A 189 11.17 -9.02 -27.73
CA GLU A 189 11.63 -7.64 -27.73
C GLU A 189 10.51 -6.67 -27.42
N VAL A 190 10.76 -5.72 -26.51
CA VAL A 190 9.84 -4.64 -26.18
C VAL A 190 10.01 -3.52 -27.21
N LEU A 191 9.03 -3.37 -28.11
CA LEU A 191 9.04 -2.36 -29.16
C LEU A 191 8.56 -1.00 -28.65
N ILE A 192 7.57 -1.00 -27.75
CA ILE A 192 6.97 0.21 -27.18
C ILE A 192 6.76 -0.04 -25.69
N SER A 193 7.05 0.95 -24.87
CA SER A 193 6.72 0.98 -23.45
C SER A 193 6.21 2.37 -23.09
N LYS A 194 4.93 2.49 -22.72
CA LYS A 194 4.30 3.78 -22.39
C LYS A 194 3.48 3.69 -21.13
N TRP A 195 3.51 4.75 -20.35
CA TRP A 195 2.56 5.00 -19.28
C TRP A 195 1.22 5.45 -19.87
N MET A 196 0.12 4.84 -19.44
CA MET A 196 -1.23 5.16 -19.90
C MET A 196 -1.97 6.08 -18.93
N THR A 197 -1.55 6.08 -17.70
CA THR A 197 -2.06 6.98 -16.67
C THR A 197 -0.86 7.69 -16.06
N GLU A 198 -0.65 8.92 -16.44
CA GLU A 198 0.00 9.89 -15.59
C GLU A 198 -1.09 10.37 -14.63
N ILE A 199 -1.27 9.69 -13.52
CA ILE A 199 -1.95 10.31 -12.39
C ILE A 199 -0.85 11.12 -11.71
N PRO A 200 -0.79 12.43 -11.93
CA PRO A 200 0.14 13.26 -11.21
C PRO A 200 -0.42 13.42 -9.80
N CYS A 201 -0.23 12.43 -8.94
CA CYS A 201 -0.07 12.74 -7.55
C CYS A 201 1.29 13.41 -7.44
N THR A 202 1.40 14.61 -7.95
CA THR A 202 2.47 15.52 -7.58
C THR A 202 2.28 15.84 -6.12
N ILE A 203 2.79 14.95 -5.30
CA ILE A 203 3.04 15.24 -3.89
C ILE A 203 4.34 16.01 -3.92
N TYR A 204 4.22 17.33 -3.96
CA TYR A 204 5.33 18.26 -3.74
C TYR A 204 5.56 18.43 -2.25
#